data_c3a4615742732a914dc49396c92349ce
#
_entry.id   c3a4615742732a914dc49396c92349ce
#
_cell.length_a   1.000
_cell.length_b   1.000
_cell.length_c   1.000
_cell.angle_alpha   90.00
_cell.angle_beta   90.00
_cell.angle_gamma   90.00
#
_symmetry.space_group_name_H-M   'P 1'
#
loop_
_entity.id
_entity.type
_entity.pdbx_description
1 polymer ?
#
loop_
_entity_poly.entity_id
_entity_poly.type
_entity_poly.pdbx_seq_one_letter_code
_entity_poly.pdbx_strand_id
1 'polypeptide(L)'
;MTKAILFNLLLIMSLSCSEKNESALGLYNNLKNKEIEVRKFDGYSLTKRGSYYMISLRGKKGFLVYDFKINNKHNLDLKNEPISKEQKEIIYELLAFKEEHLIVKVEGISQTVSNKSIIEFRTRSDEVLVYFEDPQYMVKFSTTQKSFKKIDTKWGYYLGEPLS
;
A
#
# COMPACT_ATOMS: atom_id res chain seq x y z
N MET A 1 -42.36 14.15 -5.65
CA MET A 1 -41.28 13.90 -6.63
C MET A 1 -39.87 14.29 -6.15
N THR A 2 -39.72 15.22 -5.21
CA THR A 2 -38.40 15.74 -4.75
C THR A 2 -37.55 14.75 -3.93
N LYS A 3 -38.14 13.82 -3.16
CA LYS A 3 -37.40 12.88 -2.31
C LYS A 3 -36.68 11.76 -3.11
N ALA A 4 -37.24 11.32 -4.23
CA ALA A 4 -36.63 10.27 -5.07
C ALA A 4 -35.40 10.78 -5.83
N ILE A 5 -35.39 12.06 -6.22
CA ILE A 5 -34.27 12.68 -6.92
C ILE A 5 -33.07 12.85 -5.96
N LEU A 6 -33.33 13.23 -4.69
CA LEU A 6 -32.28 13.41 -3.69
C LEU A 6 -31.59 12.07 -3.33
N PHE A 7 -32.38 10.98 -3.25
CA PHE A 7 -31.84 9.64 -2.96
C PHE A 7 -30.97 9.09 -4.09
N ASN A 8 -31.38 9.32 -5.36
CA ASN A 8 -30.56 8.93 -6.51
C ASN A 8 -29.27 9.76 -6.61
N LEU A 9 -29.29 11.04 -6.25
CA LEU A 9 -28.08 11.89 -6.25
C LEU A 9 -27.08 11.42 -5.17
N LEU A 10 -27.53 11.02 -3.99
CA LEU A 10 -26.71 10.47 -2.93
C LEU A 10 -26.12 9.11 -3.32
N LEU A 11 -26.86 8.26 -4.00
CA LEU A 11 -26.39 6.96 -4.49
C LEU A 11 -25.30 7.12 -5.58
N ILE A 12 -25.46 8.08 -6.48
CA ILE A 12 -24.45 8.37 -7.52
C ILE A 12 -23.16 8.94 -6.90
N MET A 13 -23.27 9.78 -5.86
CA MET A 13 -22.08 10.28 -5.16
C MET A 13 -21.32 9.19 -4.40
N SER A 14 -22.02 8.21 -3.80
CA SER A 14 -21.37 7.09 -3.11
C SER A 14 -20.68 6.12 -4.07
N LEU A 15 -21.24 5.89 -5.26
CA LEU A 15 -20.62 5.06 -6.31
C LEU A 15 -19.37 5.72 -6.91
N SER A 16 -19.38 7.05 -7.11
CA SER A 16 -18.22 7.76 -7.66
C SER A 16 -17.03 7.88 -6.70
N CYS A 17 -17.24 7.69 -5.38
CA CYS A 17 -16.18 7.72 -4.39
C CYS A 17 -15.40 6.40 -4.31
N SER A 18 -16.01 5.25 -4.67
CA SER A 18 -15.35 3.93 -4.60
C SER A 18 -14.42 3.67 -5.80
N GLU A 19 -14.75 4.18 -6.97
CA GLU A 19 -13.91 4.02 -8.18
C GLU A 19 -12.59 4.79 -8.11
N LYS A 20 -12.52 5.88 -7.31
CA LYS A 20 -11.33 6.75 -7.24
C LYS A 20 -10.08 6.08 -6.64
N ASN A 21 -10.23 5.04 -5.83
CA ASN A 21 -9.09 4.37 -5.15
C ASN A 21 -8.69 3.05 -5.81
N GLU A 22 -9.39 2.60 -6.86
CA GLU A 22 -9.09 1.33 -7.51
C GLU A 22 -7.92 1.41 -8.49
N SER A 23 -7.56 2.63 -8.94
CA SER A 23 -6.44 2.88 -9.84
C SER A 23 -5.23 3.51 -9.13
N ALA A 24 -4.04 3.34 -9.72
CA ALA A 24 -2.82 3.97 -9.19
C ALA A 24 -2.90 5.51 -9.16
N LEU A 25 -3.53 6.13 -10.16
CA LEU A 25 -3.72 7.59 -10.19
C LEU A 25 -4.71 8.08 -9.13
N GLY A 26 -5.77 7.33 -8.89
CA GLY A 26 -6.72 7.62 -7.81
C GLY A 26 -6.02 7.56 -6.44
N LEU A 27 -5.25 6.51 -6.21
CA LEU A 27 -4.47 6.34 -4.99
C LEU A 27 -3.39 7.44 -4.83
N TYR A 28 -2.67 7.80 -5.91
CA TYR A 28 -1.70 8.89 -5.89
C TYR A 28 -2.33 10.21 -5.41
N ASN A 29 -3.51 10.57 -5.93
CA ASN A 29 -4.18 11.81 -5.52
C ASN A 29 -4.49 11.87 -4.02
N ASN A 30 -4.67 10.73 -3.38
CA ASN A 30 -4.88 10.61 -1.94
C ASN A 30 -3.57 10.62 -1.13
N LEU A 31 -2.47 10.16 -1.72
CA LEU A 31 -1.20 9.96 -1.00
C LEU A 31 -0.13 11.02 -1.28
N LYS A 32 -0.21 11.78 -2.35
CA LYS A 32 0.83 12.74 -2.77
C LYS A 32 1.25 13.76 -1.70
N ASN A 33 0.36 14.05 -0.74
CA ASN A 33 0.63 14.96 0.38
C ASN A 33 0.90 14.22 1.70
N LYS A 34 0.95 12.88 1.68
CA LYS A 34 1.14 12.01 2.87
C LYS A 34 2.52 11.32 2.86
N GLU A 35 3.54 11.92 2.27
CA GLU A 35 4.86 11.29 2.12
C GLU A 35 5.47 10.86 3.45
N ILE A 36 5.28 11.63 4.54
CA ILE A 36 5.78 11.28 5.88
C ILE A 36 5.12 10.00 6.40
N GLU A 37 3.82 9.84 6.17
CA GLU A 37 3.07 8.63 6.57
C GLU A 37 3.51 7.43 5.74
N VAL A 38 3.67 7.62 4.42
CA VAL A 38 4.13 6.58 3.49
C VAL A 38 5.51 6.05 3.88
N ARG A 39 6.44 6.93 4.26
CA ARG A 39 7.81 6.56 4.64
C ARG A 39 7.90 5.71 5.91
N LYS A 40 6.90 5.74 6.79
CA LYS A 40 6.84 4.85 7.96
C LYS A 40 6.78 3.38 7.59
N PHE A 41 6.33 3.06 6.37
CA PHE A 41 6.18 1.68 5.90
C PHE A 41 7.46 1.11 5.27
N ASP A 42 8.57 1.85 5.32
CA ASP A 42 9.86 1.33 4.87
C ASP A 42 10.28 0.09 5.67
N GLY A 43 10.63 -0.96 4.95
CA GLY A 43 11.00 -2.25 5.55
C GLY A 43 9.83 -3.12 6.00
N TYR A 44 8.58 -2.70 5.73
CA TYR A 44 7.38 -3.48 6.00
C TYR A 44 6.72 -3.93 4.70
N SER A 45 6.25 -5.16 4.67
CA SER A 45 5.41 -5.67 3.60
C SER A 45 4.17 -6.32 4.17
N LEU A 46 3.03 -6.06 3.57
CA LEU A 46 1.74 -6.59 3.99
C LEU A 46 0.95 -7.10 2.79
N THR A 47 0.64 -8.39 2.78
CA THR A 47 -0.16 -9.02 1.73
C THR A 47 -1.28 -9.84 2.36
N LYS A 48 -2.51 -9.69 1.86
CA LYS A 48 -3.63 -10.57 2.25
C LYS A 48 -3.61 -11.83 1.39
N ARG A 49 -3.67 -13.00 2.04
CA ARG A 49 -3.78 -14.31 1.39
C ARG A 49 -4.95 -15.09 2.00
N GLY A 50 -6.10 -15.05 1.33
CA GLY A 50 -7.31 -15.67 1.86
C GLY A 50 -7.71 -15.12 3.22
N SER A 51 -7.71 -15.96 4.26
CA SER A 51 -8.01 -15.61 5.65
C SER A 51 -6.79 -15.19 6.49
N TYR A 52 -5.62 -15.02 5.86
CA TYR A 52 -4.37 -14.66 6.53
C TYR A 52 -3.83 -13.35 5.99
N TYR A 53 -3.09 -12.64 6.83
CA TYR A 53 -2.14 -11.62 6.43
C TYR A 53 -0.72 -12.16 6.55
N MET A 54 0.03 -12.07 5.47
CA MET A 54 1.46 -12.26 5.48
C MET A 54 2.13 -10.90 5.68
N ILE A 55 2.90 -10.78 6.75
CA ILE A 55 3.63 -9.56 7.10
C ILE A 55 5.12 -9.88 7.07
N SER A 56 5.88 -9.11 6.32
CA SER A 56 7.34 -9.19 6.35
C SER A 56 7.91 -7.94 6.99
N LEU A 57 8.85 -8.12 7.91
CA LEU A 57 9.55 -7.05 8.60
C LEU A 57 11.04 -7.14 8.30
N ARG A 58 11.67 -6.00 8.06
CA ARG A 58 13.12 -5.95 7.96
C ARG A 58 13.75 -6.24 9.33
N GLY A 59 14.52 -7.29 9.44
CA GLY A 59 15.37 -7.59 10.58
C GLY A 59 16.84 -7.26 10.33
N LYS A 60 17.69 -7.43 11.35
CA LYS A 60 19.15 -7.21 11.26
C LYS A 60 19.86 -8.09 10.21
N LYS A 61 19.31 -9.28 9.92
CA LYS A 61 19.91 -10.29 9.02
C LYS A 61 19.04 -10.64 7.80
N GLY A 62 18.00 -9.84 7.49
CA GLY A 62 17.07 -10.10 6.42
C GLY A 62 15.63 -9.81 6.81
N PHE A 63 14.67 -10.37 6.08
CA PHE A 63 13.26 -10.21 6.39
C PHE A 63 12.78 -11.32 7.32
N LEU A 64 12.01 -10.92 8.34
CA LEU A 64 11.23 -11.84 9.17
C LEU A 64 9.82 -11.88 8.58
N VAL A 65 9.30 -13.08 8.34
CA VAL A 65 7.96 -13.28 7.75
C VAL A 65 7.07 -13.90 8.79
N TYR A 66 5.89 -13.33 8.98
CA TYR A 66 4.85 -13.79 9.89
C TYR A 66 3.54 -13.98 9.15
N ASP A 67 2.85 -15.09 9.42
CA ASP A 67 1.49 -15.34 8.94
C ASP A 67 0.50 -15.17 10.09
N PHE A 68 -0.41 -14.23 9.96
CA PHE A 68 -1.43 -13.95 10.97
C PHE A 68 -2.82 -14.27 10.46
N LYS A 69 -3.53 -15.10 11.20
CA LYS A 69 -4.94 -15.38 10.93
C LYS A 69 -5.78 -14.15 11.28
N ILE A 70 -6.65 -13.76 10.35
CA ILE A 70 -7.63 -12.70 10.59
C ILE A 70 -8.72 -13.26 11.48
N ASN A 71 -8.88 -12.72 12.68
CA ASN A 71 -10.02 -13.06 13.51
C ASN A 71 -11.30 -12.30 13.04
N ASN A 72 -12.48 -12.69 13.55
CA ASN A 72 -13.77 -12.12 13.16
C ASN A 72 -13.91 -10.60 13.45
N LYS A 73 -12.93 -9.97 14.11
CA LYS A 73 -12.89 -8.54 14.42
C LYS A 73 -11.81 -7.80 13.63
N HIS A 74 -11.24 -8.42 12.59
CA HIS A 74 -10.11 -7.89 11.82
C HIS A 74 -8.86 -7.55 12.66
N ASN A 75 -8.76 -8.10 13.88
CA ASN A 75 -7.60 -7.89 14.74
C ASN A 75 -6.58 -9.00 14.53
N LEU A 76 -5.33 -8.62 14.36
CA LEU A 76 -4.20 -9.54 14.43
C LEU A 76 -3.84 -9.78 15.90
N ASP A 77 -3.67 -11.04 16.29
CA ASP A 77 -3.14 -11.34 17.61
C ASP A 77 -1.60 -11.37 17.55
N LEU A 78 -1.01 -10.20 17.75
CA LEU A 78 0.44 -10.02 17.79
C LEU A 78 1.04 -10.18 19.20
N LYS A 79 0.23 -10.57 20.20
CA LYS A 79 0.65 -10.53 21.62
C LYS A 79 1.85 -11.41 21.91
N ASN A 80 1.90 -12.60 21.31
CA ASN A 80 2.92 -13.62 21.60
C ASN A 80 4.10 -13.60 20.61
N GLU A 81 4.08 -12.70 19.62
CA GLU A 81 5.13 -12.65 18.62
C GLU A 81 6.34 -11.84 19.14
N PRO A 82 7.58 -12.24 18.79
CA PRO A 82 8.81 -11.55 19.17
C PRO A 82 9.02 -10.26 18.38
N ILE A 83 7.98 -9.43 18.32
CA ILE A 83 7.89 -8.16 17.60
C ILE A 83 7.85 -7.04 18.64
N SER A 84 8.65 -5.98 18.45
CA SER A 84 8.66 -4.85 19.38
C SER A 84 7.30 -4.12 19.40
N LYS A 85 7.06 -3.37 20.48
CA LYS A 85 5.83 -2.56 20.59
C LYS A 85 5.71 -1.58 19.43
N GLU A 86 6.79 -0.89 19.07
CA GLU A 86 6.85 0.05 17.96
C GLU A 86 6.51 -0.64 16.62
N GLN A 87 7.07 -1.82 16.35
CA GLN A 87 6.74 -2.59 15.15
C GLN A 87 5.28 -2.99 15.11
N LYS A 88 4.68 -3.36 16.26
CA LYS A 88 3.24 -3.68 16.34
C LYS A 88 2.39 -2.47 15.99
N GLU A 89 2.74 -1.29 16.49
CA GLU A 89 2.04 -0.03 16.18
C GLU A 89 2.09 0.25 14.66
N ILE A 90 3.26 0.17 14.03
CA ILE A 90 3.40 0.36 12.58
C ILE A 90 2.57 -0.67 11.79
N ILE A 91 2.53 -1.92 12.21
CA ILE A 91 1.71 -2.96 11.55
C ILE A 91 0.23 -2.60 11.62
N TYR A 92 -0.27 -2.12 12.77
CA TYR A 92 -1.67 -1.71 12.88
C TYR A 92 -1.96 -0.46 12.05
N GLU A 93 -1.06 0.53 12.01
CA GLU A 93 -1.17 1.69 11.13
C GLU A 93 -1.22 1.25 9.66
N LEU A 94 -0.35 0.32 9.25
CA LEU A 94 -0.28 -0.20 7.89
C LEU A 94 -1.56 -0.96 7.49
N LEU A 95 -2.15 -1.73 8.40
CA LEU A 95 -3.43 -2.40 8.18
C LEU A 95 -4.56 -1.39 7.98
N ALA A 96 -4.67 -0.40 8.87
CA ALA A 96 -5.68 0.65 8.77
C ALA A 96 -5.54 1.44 7.47
N PHE A 97 -4.31 1.82 7.13
CA PHE A 97 -3.98 2.52 5.88
C PHE A 97 -4.37 1.71 4.64
N LYS A 98 -4.06 0.40 4.65
CA LYS A 98 -4.42 -0.50 3.56
C LYS A 98 -5.93 -0.60 3.36
N GLU A 99 -6.71 -0.68 4.44
CA GLU A 99 -8.17 -0.75 4.40
C GLU A 99 -8.78 0.58 3.95
N GLU A 100 -8.32 1.72 4.51
CA GLU A 100 -8.79 3.06 4.15
C GLU A 100 -8.61 3.34 2.65
N HIS A 101 -7.49 2.92 2.09
CA HIS A 101 -7.12 3.20 0.69
C HIS A 101 -7.41 2.06 -0.28
N LEU A 102 -8.08 0.98 0.15
CA LEU A 102 -8.43 -0.19 -0.66
C LEU A 102 -7.22 -0.86 -1.34
N ILE A 103 -6.07 -0.83 -0.68
CA ILE A 103 -4.81 -1.38 -1.20
C ILE A 103 -4.80 -2.92 -1.01
N VAL A 104 -4.37 -3.66 -2.01
CA VAL A 104 -4.27 -5.13 -1.96
C VAL A 104 -2.97 -5.58 -1.29
N LYS A 105 -1.85 -4.95 -1.65
CA LYS A 105 -0.51 -5.25 -1.11
C LYS A 105 0.26 -3.96 -0.90
N VAL A 106 1.00 -3.88 0.21
CA VAL A 106 2.03 -2.87 0.44
C VAL A 106 3.38 -3.57 0.53
N GLU A 107 4.40 -3.00 -0.08
CA GLU A 107 5.75 -3.54 -0.03
C GLU A 107 6.77 -2.40 0.10
N GLY A 108 7.33 -2.26 1.30
CA GLY A 108 8.42 -1.33 1.57
C GLY A 108 9.77 -2.00 1.31
N ILE A 109 10.41 -1.61 0.22
CA ILE A 109 11.72 -2.13 -0.20
C ILE A 109 12.76 -1.06 0.07
N SER A 110 13.60 -1.26 1.05
CA SER A 110 14.76 -0.39 1.21
C SER A 110 15.90 -0.86 0.32
N GLN A 111 16.47 0.08 -0.37
CA GLN A 111 17.63 -0.13 -1.22
C GLN A 111 18.90 -0.31 -0.37
N THR A 112 19.58 -1.43 -0.54
CA THR A 112 20.83 -1.75 0.19
C THR A 112 21.97 -0.79 -0.11
N VAL A 113 21.95 -0.12 -1.26
CA VAL A 113 23.05 0.73 -1.72
C VAL A 113 22.93 2.19 -1.26
N SER A 114 21.72 2.71 -1.06
CA SER A 114 21.50 4.14 -0.73
C SER A 114 20.81 4.37 0.61
N ASN A 115 20.39 3.32 1.32
CA ASN A 115 19.53 3.40 2.51
C ASN A 115 18.23 4.20 2.29
N LYS A 116 17.76 4.30 1.03
CA LYS A 116 16.55 5.03 0.69
C LYS A 116 15.44 4.09 0.27
N SER A 117 14.23 4.48 0.57
CA SER A 117 13.05 3.62 0.47
C SER A 117 12.42 3.68 -0.91
N ILE A 118 11.92 2.52 -1.34
CA ILE A 118 10.90 2.40 -2.38
C ILE A 118 9.70 1.74 -1.73
N ILE A 119 8.52 2.31 -1.90
CA ILE A 119 7.31 1.75 -1.32
C ILE A 119 6.30 1.56 -2.45
N GLU A 120 5.86 0.33 -2.61
CA GLU A 120 4.91 -0.10 -3.63
C GLU A 120 3.54 -0.36 -3.01
N PHE A 121 2.51 0.17 -3.63
CA PHE A 121 1.12 0.01 -3.25
C PHE A 121 0.37 -0.62 -4.41
N ARG A 122 0.00 -1.89 -4.28
CA ARG A 122 -0.78 -2.57 -5.30
C ARG A 122 -2.26 -2.28 -5.13
N THR A 123 -2.89 -1.82 -6.19
CA THR A 123 -4.32 -1.54 -6.26
C THR A 123 -5.12 -2.78 -6.67
N ARG A 124 -6.44 -2.70 -6.66
CA ARG A 124 -7.34 -3.76 -7.14
C ARG A 124 -7.31 -3.93 -8.65
N SER A 125 -6.93 -2.91 -9.39
CA SER A 125 -6.78 -2.95 -10.86
C SER A 125 -5.45 -3.53 -11.33
N ASP A 126 -4.70 -4.19 -10.44
CA ASP A 126 -3.34 -4.71 -10.68
C ASP A 126 -2.29 -3.64 -11.03
N GLU A 127 -2.65 -2.38 -10.96
CA GLU A 127 -1.67 -1.30 -11.05
C GLU A 127 -0.92 -1.17 -9.73
N VAL A 128 0.37 -0.87 -9.82
CA VAL A 128 1.25 -0.65 -8.67
C VAL A 128 1.69 0.80 -8.65
N LEU A 129 1.21 1.57 -7.68
CA LEU A 129 1.72 2.90 -7.38
C LEU A 129 3.03 2.78 -6.62
N VAL A 130 4.04 3.54 -7.02
CA VAL A 130 5.38 3.48 -6.43
C VAL A 130 5.80 4.85 -5.93
N TYR A 131 6.22 4.89 -4.67
CA TYR A 131 6.90 6.04 -4.07
C TYR A 131 8.40 5.80 -4.05
N PHE A 132 9.18 6.78 -4.51
CA PHE A 132 10.64 6.79 -4.47
C PHE A 132 11.12 7.90 -3.53
N GLU A 133 11.80 7.54 -2.47
CA GLU A 133 12.47 8.54 -1.63
C GLU A 133 13.62 9.23 -2.39
N ASP A 134 14.28 8.50 -3.28
CA ASP A 134 15.33 9.01 -4.17
C ASP A 134 14.83 9.11 -5.62
N PRO A 135 14.64 10.32 -6.16
CA PRO A 135 14.23 10.49 -7.54
C PRO A 135 15.22 9.92 -8.58
N GLN A 136 16.50 9.82 -8.26
CA GLN A 136 17.50 9.24 -9.17
C GLN A 136 17.26 7.73 -9.36
N TYR A 137 16.76 7.07 -8.32
CA TYR A 137 16.42 5.67 -8.42
C TYR A 137 15.22 5.40 -9.32
N MET A 138 14.26 6.32 -9.38
CA MET A 138 13.13 6.25 -10.31
C MET A 138 13.62 6.16 -11.76
N VAL A 139 14.65 6.93 -12.13
CA VAL A 139 15.23 6.88 -13.48
C VAL A 139 15.77 5.47 -13.78
N LYS A 140 16.52 4.87 -12.85
CA LYS A 140 17.01 3.51 -12.99
C LYS A 140 15.88 2.48 -13.05
N PHE A 141 14.86 2.63 -12.20
CA PHE A 141 13.71 1.75 -12.18
C PHE A 141 12.94 1.76 -13.51
N SER A 142 12.75 2.95 -14.10
CA SER A 142 12.07 3.11 -15.38
C SER A 142 12.76 2.41 -16.56
N THR A 143 14.06 2.15 -16.48
CA THR A 143 14.78 1.40 -17.53
C THR A 143 14.55 -0.11 -17.44
N THR A 144 14.24 -0.63 -16.26
CA THR A 144 14.01 -2.06 -16.03
C THR A 144 12.55 -2.44 -16.12
N GLN A 145 11.65 -1.55 -15.67
CA GLN A 145 10.19 -1.77 -15.67
C GLN A 145 9.55 -1.10 -16.89
N LYS A 146 9.35 -1.87 -17.97
CA LYS A 146 8.88 -1.35 -19.28
C LYS A 146 7.50 -0.67 -19.25
N SER A 147 6.60 -1.09 -18.33
CA SER A 147 5.26 -0.50 -18.19
C SER A 147 5.23 0.71 -17.27
N PHE A 148 6.39 1.12 -16.72
CA PHE A 148 6.47 2.23 -15.77
C PHE A 148 6.10 3.56 -16.41
N LYS A 149 5.23 4.30 -15.71
CA LYS A 149 4.82 5.66 -16.05
C LYS A 149 5.11 6.57 -14.87
N LYS A 150 5.91 7.59 -15.12
CA LYS A 150 6.21 8.63 -14.13
C LYS A 150 4.99 9.54 -13.96
N ILE A 151 4.67 9.90 -12.70
CA ILE A 151 3.65 10.89 -12.36
C ILE A 151 4.31 12.24 -12.02
N ASP A 152 5.24 12.22 -11.06
CA ASP A 152 5.99 13.41 -10.64
C ASP A 152 7.46 13.05 -10.29
N THR A 153 8.13 13.87 -9.45
CA THR A 153 9.54 13.66 -9.09
C THR A 153 9.78 12.46 -8.19
N LYS A 154 8.76 11.98 -7.45
CA LYS A 154 8.86 10.90 -6.47
C LYS A 154 7.87 9.77 -6.71
N TRP A 155 6.91 9.95 -7.60
CA TRP A 155 5.85 8.99 -7.80
C TRP A 155 5.77 8.53 -9.25
N GLY A 156 5.47 7.26 -9.42
CA GLY A 156 5.14 6.65 -10.69
C GLY A 156 4.27 5.41 -10.48
N TYR A 157 3.86 4.78 -11.55
CA TYR A 157 3.11 3.52 -11.49
C TYR A 157 3.45 2.61 -12.65
N TYR A 158 3.12 1.34 -12.50
CA TYR A 158 3.26 0.34 -13.54
C TYR A 158 2.15 -0.72 -13.42
N LEU A 159 1.95 -1.50 -14.49
CA LEU A 159 1.06 -2.65 -14.45
C LEU A 159 1.79 -3.83 -13.81
N GLY A 160 1.30 -4.28 -12.67
CA GLY A 160 1.84 -5.45 -11.98
C GLY A 160 1.39 -6.75 -12.63
N GLU A 161 2.11 -7.85 -12.34
CA GLU A 161 1.65 -9.17 -12.72
C GLU A 161 0.41 -9.57 -11.90
N PRO A 162 -0.55 -10.32 -12.46
CA PRO A 162 -1.70 -10.80 -11.71
C PRO A 162 -1.28 -11.52 -10.43
N LEU A 163 -2.00 -11.28 -9.33
CA LEU A 163 -1.78 -12.04 -8.09
C LEU A 163 -2.31 -13.46 -8.31
N SER A 164 -1.43 -14.44 -8.30
CA SER A 164 -1.75 -15.88 -8.35
C SER A 164 -2.41 -16.37 -7.06
#